data_20b88093e2b2a5b66cb44ef3ca7c99eb
#
_entry.id   20b88093e2b2a5b66cb44ef3ca7c99eb
#
_cell.length_a   1.000
_cell.length_b   1.000
_cell.length_c   1.000
_cell.angle_alpha   90.00
_cell.angle_beta   90.00
_cell.angle_gamma   90.00
#
_symmetry.space_group_name_H-M   'P 1'
#
loop_
_entity.id
_entity.type
_entity.pdbx_description
1 polymer ?
#
loop_
_entity_poly.entity_id
_entity_poly.type
_entity_poly.pdbx_seq_one_letter_code
_entity_poly.pdbx_strand_id
1 'polypeptide(L)'
;LVESAMRNIKLIEDEDFFNFKVSVKSSDVFLSVASYKLLSTKTDYPLHLGVTESGSFVPGSVKTSIGLGSLLMEGIGDTIRVSLSDDPIKEVKIGNEILKSLNLRNRGVKIISCPSCARQGFEVIDVVKKLEEKLSHIKTPLTLSIIGCVVNGPGEAASTDIGITGGGKDSNMLYLNGVQKEKLKND
;
A
#
# COMPACT_ATOMS: atom_id res chain seq x y z
N LEU A 1 -7.71 -1.62 -27.05
CA LEU A 1 -7.32 -2.60 -26.01
C LEU A 1 -8.50 -3.53 -25.68
N VAL A 2 -9.64 -3.01 -25.24
CA VAL A 2 -10.78 -3.83 -24.77
C VAL A 2 -11.34 -4.72 -25.90
N GLU A 3 -11.55 -4.17 -27.10
CA GLU A 3 -12.03 -4.94 -28.24
C GLU A 3 -11.09 -6.11 -28.59
N SER A 4 -9.77 -5.85 -28.56
CA SER A 4 -8.77 -6.91 -28.76
C SER A 4 -8.84 -7.97 -27.66
N ALA A 5 -9.01 -7.56 -26.38
CA ALA A 5 -9.18 -8.50 -25.27
C ALA A 5 -10.43 -9.38 -25.46
N MET A 6 -11.58 -8.79 -25.78
CA MET A 6 -12.82 -9.53 -26.02
C MET A 6 -12.72 -10.53 -27.18
N ARG A 7 -12.02 -10.15 -28.26
CA ARG A 7 -11.75 -11.08 -29.37
C ARG A 7 -10.87 -12.25 -28.94
N ASN A 8 -9.83 -12.01 -28.12
CA ASN A 8 -8.97 -13.09 -27.64
C ASN A 8 -9.68 -13.99 -26.62
N ILE A 9 -10.53 -13.42 -25.75
CA ILE A 9 -11.40 -14.19 -24.85
C ILE A 9 -12.22 -15.19 -25.69
N LYS A 10 -12.91 -14.69 -26.71
CA LYS A 10 -13.74 -15.55 -27.57
C LYS A 10 -12.93 -16.66 -28.24
N LEU A 11 -11.72 -16.38 -28.72
CA LEU A 11 -10.85 -17.41 -29.34
C LEU A 11 -10.49 -18.53 -28.34
N ILE A 12 -10.28 -18.17 -27.06
CA ILE A 12 -9.94 -19.15 -26.02
C ILE A 12 -11.18 -19.97 -25.62
N GLU A 13 -12.34 -19.32 -25.54
CA GLU A 13 -13.63 -19.98 -25.28
C GLU A 13 -14.02 -20.96 -26.42
N ASP A 14 -13.74 -20.61 -27.66
CA ASP A 14 -13.98 -21.46 -28.83
C ASP A 14 -13.12 -22.76 -28.78
N GLU A 15 -12.03 -22.78 -27.99
CA GLU A 15 -11.19 -23.96 -27.70
C GLU A 15 -11.59 -24.68 -26.39
N ASP A 16 -12.78 -24.44 -25.85
CA ASP A 16 -13.30 -25.00 -24.60
C ASP A 16 -12.41 -24.77 -23.37
N PHE A 17 -11.63 -23.66 -23.33
CA PHE A 17 -10.77 -23.34 -22.22
C PHE A 17 -11.26 -22.10 -21.48
N PHE A 18 -11.66 -22.25 -20.21
CA PHE A 18 -12.27 -21.19 -19.38
C PHE A 18 -11.47 -20.82 -18.15
N ASN A 19 -10.37 -21.55 -17.86
CA ASN A 19 -9.55 -21.28 -16.68
C ASN A 19 -8.39 -20.32 -17.00
N PHE A 20 -8.71 -19.05 -17.21
CA PHE A 20 -7.75 -17.99 -17.49
C PHE A 20 -8.12 -16.67 -16.82
N LYS A 21 -7.21 -15.73 -16.84
CA LYS A 21 -7.41 -14.34 -16.41
C LYS A 21 -7.01 -13.38 -17.53
N VAL A 22 -7.61 -12.21 -17.55
CA VAL A 22 -7.42 -11.22 -18.60
C VAL A 22 -6.59 -10.04 -18.12
N SER A 23 -5.76 -9.51 -18.99
CA SER A 23 -4.93 -8.33 -18.69
C SER A 23 -4.88 -7.37 -19.88
N VAL A 24 -5.19 -6.10 -19.65
CA VAL A 24 -5.16 -5.01 -20.65
C VAL A 24 -4.28 -3.87 -20.17
N LYS A 25 -2.97 -4.09 -20.19
CA LYS A 25 -1.99 -3.14 -19.66
C LYS A 25 -1.64 -2.05 -20.67
N SER A 26 -1.38 -0.85 -20.18
CA SER A 26 -0.82 0.27 -20.92
C SER A 26 0.26 0.96 -20.08
N SER A 27 1.18 1.66 -20.73
CA SER A 27 2.12 2.57 -20.08
C SER A 27 1.49 3.92 -19.72
N ASP A 28 0.35 4.24 -20.34
CA ASP A 28 -0.50 5.37 -19.96
C ASP A 28 -1.50 4.93 -18.90
N VAL A 29 -1.49 5.63 -17.74
CA VAL A 29 -2.31 5.28 -16.58
C VAL A 29 -3.79 5.47 -16.87
N PHE A 30 -4.16 6.58 -17.54
CA PHE A 30 -5.56 6.89 -17.83
C PHE A 30 -6.14 5.87 -18.81
N LEU A 31 -5.40 5.55 -19.86
CA LEU A 31 -5.80 4.53 -20.82
C LEU A 31 -5.92 3.15 -20.16
N SER A 32 -4.98 2.80 -19.27
CA SER A 32 -5.02 1.53 -18.53
C SER A 32 -6.28 1.46 -17.65
N VAL A 33 -6.51 2.48 -16.82
CA VAL A 33 -7.68 2.53 -15.92
C VAL A 33 -8.99 2.49 -16.71
N ALA A 34 -9.14 3.31 -17.75
CA ALA A 34 -10.33 3.33 -18.58
C ALA A 34 -10.58 1.97 -19.28
N SER A 35 -9.51 1.30 -19.74
CA SER A 35 -9.62 -0.01 -20.38
C SER A 35 -10.09 -1.09 -19.42
N TYR A 36 -9.54 -1.15 -18.20
CA TYR A 36 -9.98 -2.12 -17.18
C TYR A 36 -11.41 -1.85 -16.71
N LYS A 37 -11.79 -0.57 -16.51
CA LYS A 37 -13.17 -0.20 -16.16
C LYS A 37 -14.16 -0.65 -17.23
N LEU A 38 -13.85 -0.41 -18.49
CA LEU A 38 -14.71 -0.85 -19.59
C LEU A 38 -14.72 -2.37 -19.73
N LEU A 39 -13.56 -3.04 -19.54
CA LEU A 39 -13.48 -4.50 -19.64
C LEU A 39 -14.28 -5.18 -18.53
N SER A 40 -14.24 -4.66 -17.30
CA SER A 40 -15.01 -5.21 -16.17
C SER A 40 -16.52 -5.17 -16.35
N THR A 41 -17.03 -4.33 -17.27
CA THR A 41 -18.47 -4.32 -17.63
C THR A 41 -18.81 -5.32 -18.74
N LYS A 42 -17.82 -6.00 -19.32
CA LYS A 42 -18.00 -6.86 -20.52
C LYS A 42 -17.70 -8.33 -20.27
N THR A 43 -17.02 -8.65 -19.17
CA THR A 43 -16.64 -10.03 -18.84
C THR A 43 -16.51 -10.20 -17.34
N ASP A 44 -16.84 -11.41 -16.86
CA ASP A 44 -16.68 -11.84 -15.46
C ASP A 44 -15.36 -12.60 -15.24
N TYR A 45 -14.49 -12.72 -16.24
CA TYR A 45 -13.18 -13.34 -16.06
C TYR A 45 -12.29 -12.53 -15.13
N PRO A 46 -11.50 -13.21 -14.27
CA PRO A 46 -10.59 -12.51 -13.36
C PRO A 46 -9.65 -11.56 -14.10
N LEU A 47 -9.49 -10.36 -13.57
CA LEU A 47 -8.66 -9.31 -14.15
C LEU A 47 -7.29 -9.26 -13.46
N HIS A 48 -6.23 -9.31 -14.26
CA HIS A 48 -4.86 -9.14 -13.81
C HIS A 48 -4.40 -7.71 -14.08
N LEU A 49 -4.43 -6.89 -13.05
CA LEU A 49 -4.10 -5.47 -13.14
C LEU A 49 -2.59 -5.21 -13.23
N GLY A 50 -2.22 -4.16 -13.93
CA GLY A 50 -0.86 -3.65 -13.97
C GLY A 50 -0.73 -2.46 -14.91
N VAL A 51 0.21 -1.58 -14.59
CA VAL A 51 0.70 -0.56 -15.51
C VAL A 51 2.04 -1.08 -16.05
N THR A 52 2.20 -1.12 -17.36
CA THR A 52 3.44 -1.60 -17.99
C THR A 52 4.41 -0.45 -18.21
N GLU A 53 5.72 -0.75 -18.27
CA GLU A 53 6.75 0.26 -18.56
C GLU A 53 6.64 1.48 -17.64
N SER A 54 6.46 1.22 -16.35
CA SER A 54 6.18 2.29 -15.37
C SER A 54 7.40 3.18 -15.08
N GLY A 55 8.61 2.68 -15.35
CA GLY A 55 9.86 3.41 -15.12
C GLY A 55 10.62 2.95 -13.88
N SER A 56 11.56 3.78 -13.43
CA SER A 56 12.40 3.51 -12.25
C SER A 56 11.59 3.53 -10.95
N PHE A 57 12.25 3.24 -9.83
CA PHE A 57 11.60 3.01 -8.52
C PHE A 57 10.57 4.09 -8.15
N VAL A 58 10.94 5.37 -8.10
CA VAL A 58 10.02 6.42 -7.65
C VAL A 58 8.90 6.69 -8.67
N PRO A 59 9.18 7.04 -9.94
CA PRO A 59 8.12 7.28 -10.92
C PRO A 59 7.24 6.06 -11.15
N GLY A 60 7.83 4.87 -11.18
CA GLY A 60 7.12 3.61 -11.38
C GLY A 60 6.20 3.27 -10.23
N SER A 61 6.64 3.49 -8.98
CA SER A 61 5.80 3.28 -7.80
C SER A 61 4.60 4.22 -7.80
N VAL A 62 4.81 5.51 -8.09
CA VAL A 62 3.73 6.51 -8.16
C VAL A 62 2.73 6.14 -9.25
N LYS A 63 3.22 5.90 -10.48
CA LYS A 63 2.37 5.54 -11.63
C LYS A 63 1.56 4.28 -11.37
N THR A 64 2.18 3.25 -10.85
CA THR A 64 1.52 1.98 -10.51
C THR A 64 0.50 2.15 -9.39
N SER A 65 0.83 2.91 -8.33
CA SER A 65 -0.08 3.17 -7.22
C SER A 65 -1.34 3.92 -7.66
N ILE A 66 -1.21 4.88 -8.56
CA ILE A 66 -2.36 5.60 -9.14
C ILE A 66 -3.22 4.63 -9.95
N GLY A 67 -2.61 3.88 -10.87
CA GLY A 67 -3.35 2.97 -11.76
C GLY A 67 -4.06 1.85 -11.01
N LEU A 68 -3.33 1.11 -10.17
CA LEU A 68 -3.89 0.02 -9.38
C LEU A 68 -4.85 0.53 -8.31
N GLY A 69 -4.49 1.61 -7.62
CA GLY A 69 -5.32 2.20 -6.57
C GLY A 69 -6.68 2.64 -7.08
N SER A 70 -6.73 3.31 -8.24
CA SER A 70 -7.98 3.76 -8.86
C SER A 70 -8.93 2.59 -9.18
N LEU A 71 -8.41 1.45 -9.60
CA LEU A 71 -9.21 0.27 -9.93
C LEU A 71 -9.63 -0.51 -8.69
N LEU A 72 -8.68 -0.77 -7.80
CA LEU A 72 -8.91 -1.54 -6.58
C LEU A 72 -9.89 -0.86 -5.61
N MET A 73 -9.92 0.48 -5.55
CA MET A 73 -10.91 1.23 -4.77
C MET A 73 -12.34 1.06 -5.30
N GLU A 74 -12.50 0.71 -6.56
CA GLU A 74 -13.79 0.42 -7.19
C GLU A 74 -14.12 -1.09 -7.21
N GLY A 75 -13.30 -1.92 -6.55
CA GLY A 75 -13.47 -3.37 -6.50
C GLY A 75 -13.09 -4.08 -7.81
N ILE A 76 -12.35 -3.42 -8.70
CA ILE A 76 -11.92 -3.99 -9.98
C ILE A 76 -10.52 -4.59 -9.83
N GLY A 77 -10.39 -5.89 -10.15
CA GLY A 77 -9.13 -6.62 -10.21
C GLY A 77 -8.97 -7.70 -9.16
N ASP A 78 -8.41 -8.85 -9.58
CA ASP A 78 -8.26 -10.07 -8.79
C ASP A 78 -6.81 -10.38 -8.47
N THR A 79 -5.90 -10.01 -9.36
CA THR A 79 -4.46 -10.13 -9.18
C THR A 79 -3.75 -8.88 -9.68
N ILE A 80 -2.58 -8.58 -9.13
CA ILE A 80 -1.81 -7.39 -9.49
C ILE A 80 -0.38 -7.72 -9.91
N ARG A 81 0.20 -6.86 -10.76
CA ARG A 81 1.62 -6.82 -11.06
C ARG A 81 2.12 -5.38 -10.98
N VAL A 82 3.18 -5.19 -10.22
CA VAL A 82 4.00 -3.97 -10.26
C VAL A 82 5.12 -4.19 -11.29
N SER A 83 5.43 -3.19 -12.09
CA SER A 83 6.53 -3.24 -13.06
C SER A 83 7.45 -2.06 -12.82
N LEU A 84 8.70 -2.35 -12.45
CA LEU A 84 9.73 -1.36 -12.20
C LEU A 84 11.00 -1.71 -12.98
N SER A 85 11.72 -0.69 -13.44
CA SER A 85 13.10 -0.84 -13.90
C SER A 85 14.04 -0.84 -12.69
N ASP A 86 13.90 -1.86 -11.81
CA ASP A 86 14.62 -2.02 -10.55
C ASP A 86 14.60 -3.48 -10.09
N ASP A 87 15.17 -3.79 -8.90
CA ASP A 87 15.15 -5.11 -8.28
C ASP A 87 13.69 -5.62 -8.12
N PRO A 88 13.36 -6.83 -8.60
CA PRO A 88 12.01 -7.39 -8.51
C PRO A 88 11.48 -7.55 -7.09
N ILE A 89 12.35 -7.62 -6.07
CA ILE A 89 11.93 -7.61 -4.66
C ILE A 89 11.18 -6.32 -4.32
N LYS A 90 11.58 -5.19 -4.93
CA LYS A 90 10.93 -3.90 -4.72
C LYS A 90 9.52 -3.87 -5.31
N GLU A 91 9.29 -4.56 -6.44
CA GLU A 91 7.96 -4.68 -7.03
C GLU A 91 6.98 -5.37 -6.08
N VAL A 92 7.42 -6.46 -5.43
CA VAL A 92 6.63 -7.18 -4.43
C VAL A 92 6.34 -6.30 -3.21
N LYS A 93 7.33 -5.53 -2.75
CA LYS A 93 7.15 -4.58 -1.63
C LYS A 93 6.10 -3.52 -1.96
N ILE A 94 6.22 -2.85 -3.11
CA ILE A 94 5.27 -1.83 -3.54
C ILE A 94 3.86 -2.42 -3.72
N GLY A 95 3.73 -3.59 -4.34
CA GLY A 95 2.44 -4.26 -4.47
C GLY A 95 1.78 -4.54 -3.11
N ASN A 96 2.54 -5.02 -2.14
CA ASN A 96 2.04 -5.22 -0.78
C ASN A 96 1.65 -3.91 -0.09
N GLU A 97 2.41 -2.82 -0.26
CA GLU A 97 2.09 -1.52 0.33
C GLU A 97 0.84 -0.90 -0.30
N ILE A 98 0.62 -1.06 -1.61
CA ILE A 98 -0.64 -0.65 -2.26
C ILE A 98 -1.83 -1.39 -1.63
N LEU A 99 -1.77 -2.72 -1.53
CA LEU A 99 -2.85 -3.52 -0.96
C LEU A 99 -3.09 -3.21 0.53
N LYS A 100 -2.03 -2.97 1.29
CA LYS A 100 -2.09 -2.60 2.71
C LYS A 100 -2.69 -1.21 2.90
N SER A 101 -2.32 -0.24 2.05
CA SER A 101 -2.86 1.13 2.09
C SER A 101 -4.36 1.17 1.81
N LEU A 102 -4.84 0.26 0.98
CA LEU A 102 -6.27 0.09 0.65
C LEU A 102 -7.03 -0.84 1.61
N ASN A 103 -6.38 -1.34 2.66
CA ASN A 103 -6.91 -2.34 3.59
C ASN A 103 -7.40 -3.64 2.91
N LEU A 104 -6.92 -3.95 1.70
CA LEU A 104 -7.19 -5.19 0.98
C LEU A 104 -6.31 -6.35 1.45
N ARG A 105 -5.22 -6.05 2.13
CA ARG A 105 -4.32 -7.03 2.72
C ARG A 105 -3.87 -6.56 4.10
N ASN A 106 -4.24 -7.30 5.13
CA ASN A 106 -3.85 -7.05 6.51
C ASN A 106 -2.72 -8.03 6.90
N ARG A 107 -1.47 -7.64 6.64
CA ARG A 107 -0.30 -8.44 7.02
C ARG A 107 0.86 -7.54 7.39
N GLY A 108 1.44 -7.82 8.56
CA GLY A 108 2.59 -7.07 9.07
C GLY A 108 2.20 -5.76 9.76
N VAL A 109 3.20 -5.02 10.17
CA VAL A 109 3.00 -3.77 10.90
C VAL A 109 2.71 -2.63 9.91
N LYS A 110 1.62 -1.90 10.16
CA LYS A 110 1.30 -0.65 9.46
C LYS A 110 1.77 0.50 10.34
N ILE A 111 2.80 1.21 9.89
CA ILE A 111 3.32 2.37 10.61
C ILE A 111 2.61 3.64 10.15
N ILE A 112 2.10 4.40 11.09
CA ILE A 112 1.51 5.72 10.92
C ILE A 112 2.44 6.72 11.59
N SER A 113 3.01 7.65 10.86
CA SER A 113 3.96 8.62 11.40
C SER A 113 3.69 10.03 10.92
N CYS A 114 3.98 10.99 11.77
CA CYS A 114 3.94 12.40 11.39
C CYS A 114 5.23 12.81 10.65
N PRO A 115 5.19 13.84 9.80
CA PRO A 115 6.40 14.46 9.29
C PRO A 115 7.14 15.17 10.42
N SER A 116 8.47 15.29 10.28
CA SER A 116 9.31 16.05 11.20
C SER A 116 8.85 17.52 11.27
N CYS A 117 8.75 18.08 12.47
CA CYS A 117 8.42 19.48 12.69
C CYS A 117 9.05 20.02 13.98
N ALA A 118 9.02 21.35 14.17
CA ALA A 118 9.60 22.02 15.33
C ALA A 118 9.02 21.61 16.70
N ARG A 119 7.88 20.90 16.73
CA ARG A 119 7.22 20.43 17.95
C ARG A 119 7.60 19.02 18.36
N GLN A 120 8.46 18.34 17.59
CA GLN A 120 8.85 16.96 17.90
C GLN A 120 9.70 16.89 19.16
N GLY A 121 9.46 15.90 20.00
CA GLY A 121 10.25 15.59 21.20
C GLY A 121 11.35 14.53 20.98
N PHE A 122 11.35 13.89 19.80
CA PHE A 122 12.37 12.90 19.38
C PHE A 122 12.48 12.85 17.86
N GLU A 123 13.53 12.25 17.34
CA GLU A 123 13.82 12.11 15.90
C GLU A 123 12.90 11.06 15.24
N VAL A 124 11.70 11.49 14.85
CA VAL A 124 10.66 10.62 14.27
C VAL A 124 11.16 9.86 13.04
N ILE A 125 11.87 10.52 12.14
CA ILE A 125 12.36 9.93 10.88
C ILE A 125 13.26 8.74 11.16
N ASP A 126 14.23 8.90 12.06
CA ASP A 126 15.19 7.85 12.41
C ASP A 126 14.53 6.69 13.13
N VAL A 127 13.58 6.98 14.02
CA VAL A 127 12.80 5.96 14.75
C VAL A 127 11.98 5.14 13.77
N VAL A 128 11.24 5.79 12.87
CA VAL A 128 10.42 5.11 11.84
C VAL A 128 11.27 4.21 10.98
N LYS A 129 12.38 4.71 10.43
CA LYS A 129 13.28 3.93 9.57
C LYS A 129 13.81 2.68 10.28
N LYS A 130 14.27 2.82 11.53
CA LYS A 130 14.75 1.68 12.34
C LYS A 130 13.63 0.66 12.63
N LEU A 131 12.42 1.13 12.89
CA LEU A 131 11.29 0.25 13.19
C LEU A 131 10.78 -0.46 11.93
N GLU A 132 10.70 0.19 10.79
CA GLU A 132 10.37 -0.45 9.50
C GLU A 132 11.30 -1.63 9.22
N GLU A 133 12.60 -1.46 9.42
CA GLU A 133 13.58 -2.51 9.24
C GLU A 133 13.42 -3.64 10.27
N LYS A 134 13.38 -3.30 11.57
CA LYS A 134 13.30 -4.27 12.67
C LYS A 134 11.98 -5.05 12.69
N LEU A 135 10.87 -4.43 12.28
CA LEU A 135 9.54 -5.05 12.32
C LEU A 135 9.15 -5.73 11.00
N SER A 136 10.00 -5.68 9.98
CA SER A 136 9.74 -6.25 8.65
C SER A 136 9.45 -7.75 8.65
N HIS A 137 9.94 -8.48 9.66
CA HIS A 137 9.73 -9.92 9.82
C HIS A 137 8.36 -10.27 10.45
N ILE A 138 7.70 -9.31 11.10
CA ILE A 138 6.41 -9.53 11.75
C ILE A 138 5.33 -9.67 10.68
N LYS A 139 4.57 -10.76 10.77
CA LYS A 139 3.49 -11.08 9.83
C LYS A 139 2.10 -10.79 10.42
N THR A 140 2.00 -10.71 11.74
CA THR A 140 0.77 -10.38 12.44
C THR A 140 0.33 -8.96 12.10
N PRO A 141 -0.93 -8.74 11.74
CA PRO A 141 -1.46 -7.40 11.50
C PRO A 141 -1.40 -6.58 12.79
N LEU A 142 -0.70 -5.46 12.73
CA LEU A 142 -0.59 -4.50 13.83
C LEU A 142 -0.52 -3.08 13.27
N THR A 143 -1.13 -2.13 13.96
CA THR A 143 -1.02 -0.69 13.69
C THR A 143 -0.12 -0.06 14.73
N LEU A 144 0.87 0.71 14.27
CA LEU A 144 1.84 1.41 15.12
C LEU A 144 1.87 2.89 14.74
N SER A 145 1.47 3.76 15.66
CA SER A 145 1.60 5.20 15.47
C SER A 145 2.87 5.75 16.13
N ILE A 146 3.61 6.60 15.40
CA ILE A 146 4.83 7.26 15.87
C ILE A 146 4.70 8.76 15.61
N ILE A 147 4.29 9.49 16.63
CA ILE A 147 3.97 10.91 16.52
C ILE A 147 4.87 11.70 17.47
N GLY A 148 5.69 12.57 16.91
CA GLY A 148 6.74 13.29 17.65
C GLY A 148 6.27 14.31 18.69
N CYS A 149 4.97 14.61 18.80
CA CYS A 149 4.48 15.66 19.70
C CYS A 149 3.20 15.29 20.43
N VAL A 150 2.92 15.98 21.54
CA VAL A 150 1.72 15.82 22.36
C VAL A 150 0.43 16.33 21.70
N VAL A 151 0.51 17.09 20.62
CA VAL A 151 -0.67 17.70 20.00
C VAL A 151 -1.48 16.68 19.21
N ASN A 152 -0.83 15.97 18.29
CA ASN A 152 -1.49 14.95 17.46
C ASN A 152 -1.28 13.52 17.99
N GLY A 153 -0.25 13.34 18.84
CA GLY A 153 0.15 12.03 19.36
C GLY A 153 -0.97 11.25 20.04
N PRO A 154 -1.63 11.81 21.06
CA PRO A 154 -2.69 11.10 21.78
C PRO A 154 -3.86 10.66 20.89
N GLY A 155 -4.27 11.49 19.94
CA GLY A 155 -5.35 11.17 19.00
C GLY A 155 -5.02 9.98 18.08
N GLU A 156 -3.84 10.00 17.48
CA GLU A 156 -3.38 8.89 16.62
C GLU A 156 -3.13 7.61 17.45
N ALA A 157 -2.51 7.75 18.63
CA ALA A 157 -2.25 6.62 19.52
C ALA A 157 -3.54 5.94 20.03
N ALA A 158 -4.62 6.71 20.19
CA ALA A 158 -5.91 6.17 20.60
C ALA A 158 -6.57 5.27 19.55
N SER A 159 -6.19 5.41 18.27
CA SER A 159 -6.76 4.65 17.14
C SER A 159 -5.85 3.52 16.64
N THR A 160 -4.73 3.26 17.32
CA THR A 160 -3.75 2.22 16.93
C THR A 160 -3.51 1.21 18.05
N ASP A 161 -3.03 0.01 17.67
CA ASP A 161 -2.71 -1.04 18.65
C ASP A 161 -1.55 -0.61 19.56
N ILE A 162 -0.54 0.04 18.97
CA ILE A 162 0.60 0.59 19.70
C ILE A 162 0.81 2.03 19.26
N GLY A 163 0.99 2.95 20.21
CA GLY A 163 1.28 4.35 19.93
C GLY A 163 2.47 4.86 20.72
N ILE A 164 3.39 5.57 20.06
CA ILE A 164 4.48 6.31 20.69
C ILE A 164 4.30 7.77 20.36
N THR A 165 4.21 8.61 21.42
CA THR A 165 4.01 10.05 21.26
C THR A 165 5.09 10.81 21.98
N GLY A 166 5.53 11.93 21.41
CA GLY A 166 6.37 12.87 22.15
C GLY A 166 5.63 13.40 23.36
N GLY A 167 6.28 13.43 24.53
CA GLY A 167 5.69 13.82 25.80
C GLY A 167 6.27 15.10 26.42
N GLY A 168 7.14 15.82 25.72
CA GLY A 168 7.87 16.97 26.20
C GLY A 168 9.39 16.72 26.28
N LYS A 169 10.14 17.56 26.99
CA LYS A 169 11.60 17.38 27.11
C LYS A 169 11.91 16.02 27.73
N ASP A 170 12.67 15.20 26.99
CA ASP A 170 13.24 13.92 27.41
C ASP A 170 12.23 12.84 27.88
N SER A 171 10.98 12.95 27.53
CA SER A 171 10.00 11.90 27.81
C SER A 171 9.02 11.68 26.66
N ASN A 172 8.76 10.43 26.37
CA ASN A 172 7.74 10.00 25.42
C ASN A 172 6.67 9.19 26.13
N MET A 173 5.56 8.97 25.48
CA MET A 173 4.45 8.22 26.05
C MET A 173 4.11 7.02 25.21
N LEU A 174 4.05 5.85 25.82
CA LEU A 174 3.57 4.62 25.22
C LEU A 174 2.08 4.45 25.43
N TYR A 175 1.38 4.12 24.37
CA TYR A 175 -0.02 3.70 24.36
C TYR A 175 -0.13 2.26 23.85
N LEU A 176 -0.98 1.48 24.49
CA LEU A 176 -1.35 0.13 24.04
C LEU A 176 -2.88 0.05 23.95
N ASN A 177 -3.38 -0.29 22.76
CA ASN A 177 -4.83 -0.36 22.47
C ASN A 177 -5.55 0.93 22.86
N GLY A 178 -4.98 2.07 22.50
CA GLY A 178 -5.54 3.39 22.79
C GLY A 178 -5.37 3.87 24.24
N VAL A 179 -4.84 3.05 25.14
CA VAL A 179 -4.69 3.40 26.57
C VAL A 179 -3.24 3.78 26.87
N GLN A 180 -3.06 4.94 27.47
CA GLN A 180 -1.77 5.39 27.97
C GLN A 180 -1.22 4.44 29.04
N LYS A 181 0.03 3.97 28.88
CA LYS A 181 0.66 2.97 29.74
C LYS A 181 1.80 3.54 30.56
N GLU A 182 2.86 3.95 29.90
CA GLU A 182 4.09 4.38 30.59
C GLU A 182 4.83 5.49 29.86
N LYS A 183 5.70 6.17 30.59
CA LYS A 183 6.65 7.13 30.02
C LYS A 183 7.93 6.41 29.61
N LEU A 184 8.36 6.69 28.39
CA LEU A 184 9.63 6.21 27.83
C LEU A 184 10.64 7.35 27.84
N LYS A 185 11.91 7.04 28.11
CA LYS A 185 13.02 7.97 27.93
C LYS A 185 13.52 7.94 26.49
N ASN A 186 14.29 8.94 26.10
CA ASN A 186 14.88 9.07 24.76
C ASN A 186 16.15 8.24 24.55
N ASP A 187 16.45 7.26 25.40
CA ASP A 187 17.68 6.44 25.35
C ASP A 187 17.63 5.37 24.27
#